data_3c1195596f46914b7112c59ef76cdd5c
#
_entry.id   3c1195596f46914b7112c59ef76cdd5c
#
_cell.length_a   1.000
_cell.length_b   1.000
_cell.length_c   1.000
_cell.angle_alpha   90.00
_cell.angle_beta   90.00
_cell.angle_gamma   90.00
#
_symmetry.space_group_name_H-M   'P 1'
#
loop_
_entity.id
_entity.type
_entity.pdbx_description
1 polymer ?
#
loop_
_entity_poly.entity_id
_entity_poly.type
_entity_poly.pdbx_seq_one_letter_code
_entity_poly.pdbx_strand_id
1 'polypeptide(L)'
;MQRDPLNNIHIQSEQVMITPAQLKEKLPISDKALAFVQGARNTIADIIHRRDHRLLVICGPCSIHDMDAAKEYATRLKALHDAYQDSLYIVMRVYFEKPRTTVGWKGFINDPNLDGTFDVELGLHRARELLCWLAELELPLATEALDPISPQYLAELFSWSAIGARTTESQTHREMASGLSMPVGFKNGTDGNLGTAINALQAASSPHAFMGINQQGQVALLQTQGNPDGHVILRGGKHPNYDSVNVSLAEEALEKAGLLPGLVVDCSHGNSSKDHRLQPKVADNVIHQIQEGNRSIIGVMLESNLFEGNQSSEQPKEQMHYGVSITDACIDWDTTATLLARCHNQLADPLKGRTAR
;
A
#
# COMPACT_ATOMS: atom_id res chain seq x y z
N MET A 1 -26.56 28.40 -12.83
CA MET A 1 -26.40 28.81 -11.44
C MET A 1 -25.93 30.25 -11.33
N GLN A 2 -26.57 31.06 -10.49
CA GLN A 2 -26.04 32.38 -10.16
C GLN A 2 -24.73 32.11 -9.36
N ARG A 3 -23.60 32.64 -9.87
CA ARG A 3 -22.31 32.49 -9.15
C ARG A 3 -22.37 33.26 -7.86
N ASP A 4 -22.29 32.59 -6.71
CA ASP A 4 -22.11 33.24 -5.41
C ASP A 4 -20.72 33.92 -5.44
N PRO A 5 -20.65 35.24 -5.23
CA PRO A 5 -19.38 35.96 -5.31
C PRO A 5 -18.41 35.63 -4.18
N LEU A 6 -18.85 34.87 -3.19
CA LEU A 6 -18.04 34.49 -2.02
C LEU A 6 -17.68 32.99 -1.98
N ASN A 7 -18.39 32.15 -2.74
CA ASN A 7 -18.18 30.69 -2.74
C ASN A 7 -17.89 30.16 -4.12
N ASN A 8 -17.06 29.14 -4.19
CA ASN A 8 -16.75 28.38 -5.41
C ASN A 8 -16.24 29.23 -6.58
N ILE A 9 -15.66 30.41 -6.31
CA ILE A 9 -15.20 31.34 -7.36
C ILE A 9 -14.09 30.73 -8.25
N HIS A 10 -13.36 29.75 -7.74
CA HIS A 10 -12.31 29.01 -8.46
C HIS A 10 -12.76 27.60 -8.90
N ILE A 11 -14.01 27.21 -8.65
CA ILE A 11 -14.57 25.96 -9.17
C ILE A 11 -15.14 26.21 -10.55
N GLN A 12 -14.58 25.55 -11.55
CA GLN A 12 -15.01 25.68 -12.94
C GLN A 12 -16.31 24.92 -13.21
N SER A 13 -16.42 23.70 -12.69
CA SER A 13 -17.57 22.82 -12.85
C SER A 13 -17.70 21.87 -11.67
N GLU A 14 -18.89 21.35 -11.46
CA GLU A 14 -19.17 20.28 -10.52
C GLU A 14 -19.99 19.19 -11.21
N GLN A 15 -19.71 17.94 -10.88
CA GLN A 15 -20.45 16.78 -11.37
C GLN A 15 -20.71 15.83 -10.21
N VAL A 16 -21.97 15.44 -10.07
CA VAL A 16 -22.35 14.39 -9.10
C VAL A 16 -21.89 13.05 -9.64
N MET A 17 -21.14 12.31 -8.83
CA MET A 17 -20.61 11.00 -9.18
C MET A 17 -21.53 9.86 -8.70
N ILE A 18 -21.34 8.69 -9.26
CA ILE A 18 -21.93 7.44 -8.75
C ILE A 18 -21.60 7.27 -7.25
N THR A 19 -22.59 6.79 -6.47
CA THR A 19 -22.35 6.53 -5.04
C THR A 19 -21.56 5.23 -4.81
N PRO A 20 -20.90 5.07 -3.65
CA PRO A 20 -20.25 3.81 -3.30
C PRO A 20 -21.19 2.60 -3.42
N ALA A 21 -22.41 2.69 -2.88
CA ALA A 21 -23.39 1.61 -2.95
C ALA A 21 -23.77 1.23 -4.39
N GLN A 22 -23.98 2.24 -5.27
CA GLN A 22 -24.30 1.99 -6.68
C GLN A 22 -23.14 1.33 -7.43
N LEU A 23 -21.90 1.72 -7.16
CA LEU A 23 -20.73 1.08 -7.79
C LEU A 23 -20.60 -0.38 -7.33
N LYS A 24 -20.81 -0.64 -6.04
CA LYS A 24 -20.75 -1.98 -5.45
C LYS A 24 -21.89 -2.88 -5.97
N GLU A 25 -23.07 -2.33 -6.21
CA GLU A 25 -24.19 -3.05 -6.83
C GLU A 25 -23.88 -3.43 -8.28
N LYS A 26 -23.23 -2.54 -9.05
CA LYS A 26 -22.82 -2.82 -10.43
C LYS A 26 -21.70 -3.87 -10.53
N LEU A 27 -20.77 -3.86 -9.58
CA LEU A 27 -19.61 -4.74 -9.52
C LEU A 27 -19.53 -5.40 -8.12
N PRO A 28 -20.42 -6.37 -7.83
CA PRO A 28 -20.44 -7.01 -6.53
C PRO A 28 -19.21 -7.91 -6.31
N ILE A 29 -18.80 -8.04 -5.06
CA ILE A 29 -17.82 -9.02 -4.62
C ILE A 29 -18.54 -10.35 -4.36
N SER A 30 -17.95 -11.48 -4.75
CA SER A 30 -18.48 -12.80 -4.42
C SER A 30 -18.26 -13.15 -2.94
N ASP A 31 -19.07 -14.06 -2.40
CA ASP A 31 -18.89 -14.56 -1.03
C ASP A 31 -17.52 -15.21 -0.83
N LYS A 32 -17.00 -15.90 -1.86
CA LYS A 32 -15.65 -16.49 -1.87
C LYS A 32 -14.58 -15.42 -1.72
N ALA A 33 -14.61 -14.39 -2.55
CA ALA A 33 -13.64 -13.30 -2.52
C ALA A 33 -13.73 -12.50 -1.21
N LEU A 34 -14.95 -12.28 -0.69
CA LEU A 34 -15.17 -11.62 0.60
C LEU A 34 -14.52 -12.40 1.75
N ALA A 35 -14.77 -13.70 1.83
CA ALA A 35 -14.17 -14.57 2.83
C ALA A 35 -12.64 -14.61 2.73
N PHE A 36 -12.10 -14.62 1.49
CA PHE A 36 -10.68 -14.56 1.24
C PHE A 36 -10.05 -13.26 1.75
N VAL A 37 -10.60 -12.10 1.40
CA VAL A 37 -10.08 -10.79 1.85
C VAL A 37 -10.11 -10.69 3.37
N GLN A 38 -11.17 -11.17 4.03
CA GLN A 38 -11.25 -11.18 5.49
C GLN A 38 -10.18 -12.08 6.10
N GLY A 39 -9.98 -13.29 5.56
CA GLY A 39 -8.90 -14.19 5.97
C GLY A 39 -7.51 -13.58 5.80
N ALA A 40 -7.29 -12.89 4.67
CA ALA A 40 -6.03 -12.21 4.39
C ALA A 40 -5.74 -11.07 5.39
N ARG A 41 -6.75 -10.27 5.76
CA ARG A 41 -6.61 -9.23 6.81
C ARG A 41 -6.23 -9.84 8.16
N ASN A 42 -6.89 -10.92 8.56
CA ASN A 42 -6.58 -11.63 9.80
C ASN A 42 -5.14 -12.16 9.79
N THR A 43 -4.70 -12.78 8.70
CA THR A 43 -3.33 -13.27 8.56
C THR A 43 -2.31 -12.14 8.68
N ILE A 44 -2.54 -10.99 8.04
CA ILE A 44 -1.62 -9.84 8.14
C ILE A 44 -1.61 -9.28 9.57
N ALA A 45 -2.76 -9.18 10.23
CA ALA A 45 -2.84 -8.79 11.64
C ALA A 45 -2.07 -9.77 12.55
N ASP A 46 -2.17 -11.09 12.29
CA ASP A 46 -1.44 -12.11 13.03
C ASP A 46 0.08 -11.97 12.85
N ILE A 47 0.56 -11.63 11.64
CA ILE A 47 1.98 -11.33 11.40
C ILE A 47 2.42 -10.10 12.20
N ILE A 48 1.65 -9.02 12.18
CA ILE A 48 1.95 -7.78 12.92
C ILE A 48 2.05 -8.04 14.42
N HIS A 49 1.12 -8.84 14.96
CA HIS A 49 1.08 -9.19 16.38
C HIS A 49 1.92 -10.42 16.75
N ARG A 50 2.78 -10.92 15.85
CA ARG A 50 3.69 -12.06 16.06
C ARG A 50 2.99 -13.38 16.42
N ARG A 51 1.74 -13.56 15.97
CA ARG A 51 0.99 -14.82 16.06
C ARG A 51 1.24 -15.72 14.85
N ASP A 52 1.61 -15.12 13.71
CA ASP A 52 2.08 -15.82 12.51
C ASP A 52 3.56 -15.50 12.27
N HIS A 53 4.35 -16.50 11.96
CA HIS A 53 5.81 -16.38 11.82
C HIS A 53 6.25 -15.86 10.45
N ARG A 54 5.38 -15.88 9.44
CA ARG A 54 5.73 -15.56 8.06
C ARG A 54 6.21 -14.11 7.90
N LEU A 55 7.05 -13.90 6.91
CA LEU A 55 7.45 -12.56 6.50
C LEU A 55 6.41 -11.97 5.55
N LEU A 56 5.90 -10.79 5.85
CA LEU A 56 5.02 -10.04 4.96
C LEU A 56 5.84 -9.48 3.80
N VAL A 57 5.44 -9.78 2.56
CA VAL A 57 6.10 -9.25 1.36
C VAL A 57 5.10 -8.46 0.54
N ILE A 58 5.22 -7.14 0.53
CA ILE A 58 4.35 -6.23 -0.23
C ILE A 58 5.06 -5.90 -1.53
N CYS A 59 4.64 -6.52 -2.63
CA CYS A 59 5.38 -6.52 -3.90
C CYS A 59 4.47 -6.19 -5.09
N GLY A 60 4.93 -5.34 -6.00
CA GLY A 60 4.21 -5.03 -7.23
C GLY A 60 4.52 -3.65 -7.79
N PRO A 61 3.82 -3.22 -8.85
CA PRO A 61 4.06 -1.96 -9.53
C PRO A 61 4.03 -0.74 -8.59
N CYS A 62 4.85 0.27 -8.89
CA CYS A 62 4.79 1.55 -8.19
C CYS A 62 3.39 2.14 -8.27
N SER A 63 2.75 2.05 -9.46
CA SER A 63 1.36 2.41 -9.70
C SER A 63 0.75 1.53 -10.79
N ILE A 64 -0.58 1.33 -10.72
CA ILE A 64 -1.34 0.68 -11.79
C ILE A 64 -1.75 1.73 -12.81
N HIS A 65 -1.47 1.49 -14.08
CA HIS A 65 -1.94 2.29 -15.21
C HIS A 65 -2.42 1.44 -16.39
N ASP A 66 -2.06 0.16 -16.40
CA ASP A 66 -2.43 -0.83 -17.41
C ASP A 66 -3.03 -2.06 -16.69
N MET A 67 -4.31 -2.34 -16.98
CA MET A 67 -5.03 -3.45 -16.34
C MET A 67 -4.53 -4.81 -16.81
N ASP A 68 -4.13 -4.94 -18.07
CA ASP A 68 -3.67 -6.23 -18.64
C ASP A 68 -2.30 -6.59 -18.08
N ALA A 69 -1.39 -5.62 -18.03
CA ALA A 69 -0.10 -5.80 -17.37
C ALA A 69 -0.25 -6.12 -15.88
N ALA A 70 -1.21 -5.48 -15.19
CA ALA A 70 -1.48 -5.77 -13.78
C ALA A 70 -2.02 -7.19 -13.58
N LYS A 71 -2.91 -7.68 -14.44
CA LYS A 71 -3.44 -9.05 -14.40
C LYS A 71 -2.36 -10.09 -14.70
N GLU A 72 -1.50 -9.84 -15.68
CA GLU A 72 -0.37 -10.72 -15.98
C GLU A 72 0.59 -10.79 -14.79
N TYR A 73 0.98 -9.64 -14.23
CA TYR A 73 1.83 -9.58 -13.04
C TYR A 73 1.20 -10.34 -11.86
N ALA A 74 -0.09 -10.13 -11.60
CA ALA A 74 -0.83 -10.80 -10.54
C ALA A 74 -0.86 -12.32 -10.69
N THR A 75 -1.07 -12.81 -11.91
CA THR A 75 -1.09 -14.25 -12.19
C THR A 75 0.27 -14.89 -11.89
N ARG A 76 1.34 -14.22 -12.28
CA ARG A 76 2.71 -14.68 -11.97
C ARG A 76 2.99 -14.62 -10.46
N LEU A 77 2.58 -13.53 -9.79
CA LEU A 77 2.80 -13.34 -8.35
C LEU A 77 2.00 -14.33 -7.50
N LYS A 78 0.78 -14.69 -7.94
CA LYS A 78 -0.05 -15.72 -7.29
C LYS A 78 0.66 -17.06 -7.23
N ALA A 79 1.34 -17.44 -8.30
CA ALA A 79 2.11 -18.70 -8.32
C ALA A 79 3.22 -18.71 -7.26
N LEU A 80 3.91 -17.57 -7.06
CA LEU A 80 4.94 -17.44 -6.00
C LEU A 80 4.29 -17.36 -4.61
N HIS A 81 3.15 -16.69 -4.48
CA HIS A 81 2.40 -16.66 -3.23
C HIS A 81 2.05 -18.08 -2.75
N ASP A 82 1.54 -18.92 -3.65
CA ASP A 82 1.16 -20.30 -3.32
C ASP A 82 2.38 -21.19 -3.05
N ALA A 83 3.47 -20.99 -3.80
CA ALA A 83 4.68 -21.78 -3.66
C ALA A 83 5.44 -21.49 -2.35
N TYR A 84 5.37 -20.28 -1.81
CA TYR A 84 6.17 -19.84 -0.66
C TYR A 84 5.33 -19.54 0.59
N GLN A 85 4.06 -19.97 0.61
CA GLN A 85 3.10 -19.64 1.67
C GLN A 85 3.45 -20.16 3.07
N ASP A 86 4.42 -21.05 3.19
CA ASP A 86 4.93 -21.58 4.47
C ASP A 86 5.88 -20.62 5.20
N SER A 87 6.49 -19.68 4.49
CA SER A 87 7.45 -18.72 5.03
C SER A 87 7.17 -17.26 4.65
N LEU A 88 6.55 -17.03 3.50
CA LEU A 88 6.24 -15.68 3.02
C LEU A 88 4.72 -15.49 2.89
N TYR A 89 4.24 -14.33 3.29
CA TYR A 89 2.88 -13.88 2.98
C TYR A 89 2.96 -12.75 1.96
N ILE A 90 2.79 -13.10 0.67
CA ILE A 90 2.96 -12.17 -0.44
C ILE A 90 1.67 -11.44 -0.71
N VAL A 91 1.73 -10.10 -0.71
CA VAL A 91 0.61 -9.18 -0.94
C VAL A 91 0.94 -8.31 -2.15
N MET A 92 0.06 -8.25 -3.14
CA MET A 92 0.29 -7.45 -4.35
C MET A 92 0.03 -5.98 -4.10
N ARG A 93 0.96 -5.12 -4.51
CA ARG A 93 0.76 -3.67 -4.59
C ARG A 93 -0.19 -3.33 -5.73
N VAL A 94 -1.33 -2.70 -5.41
CA VAL A 94 -2.33 -2.22 -6.37
C VAL A 94 -2.61 -0.75 -6.04
N TYR A 95 -1.64 0.11 -6.35
CA TYR A 95 -1.68 1.53 -6.04
C TYR A 95 -2.31 2.29 -7.21
N PHE A 96 -3.53 2.78 -7.02
CA PHE A 96 -4.30 3.55 -8.00
C PHE A 96 -4.14 5.05 -7.87
N GLU A 97 -3.68 5.54 -6.73
CA GLU A 97 -3.55 6.94 -6.39
C GLU A 97 -2.09 7.26 -6.08
N LYS A 98 -1.62 8.39 -6.56
CA LYS A 98 -0.22 8.80 -6.39
C LYS A 98 -0.15 10.21 -5.82
N PRO A 99 0.44 10.39 -4.61
CA PRO A 99 0.67 11.71 -4.05
C PRO A 99 1.73 12.44 -4.90
N ARG A 100 1.42 13.66 -5.31
CA ARG A 100 2.35 14.50 -6.10
C ARG A 100 2.82 15.68 -5.26
N THR A 101 4.11 15.97 -5.32
CA THR A 101 4.70 17.12 -4.61
C THR A 101 4.30 18.43 -5.29
N THR A 102 4.19 18.42 -6.63
CA THR A 102 3.79 19.57 -7.42
C THR A 102 2.60 19.19 -8.30
N VAL A 103 2.80 18.99 -9.59
CA VAL A 103 1.82 18.54 -10.57
C VAL A 103 2.24 17.22 -11.20
N GLY A 104 1.36 16.56 -11.90
CA GLY A 104 1.60 15.31 -12.60
C GLY A 104 0.40 14.37 -12.52
N TRP A 105 0.48 13.24 -13.18
CA TRP A 105 -0.56 12.21 -13.15
C TRP A 105 -0.84 11.75 -11.70
N LYS A 106 -2.09 11.89 -11.27
CA LYS A 106 -2.53 11.62 -9.89
C LYS A 106 -2.89 10.15 -9.63
N GLY A 107 -2.84 9.32 -10.66
CA GLY A 107 -3.16 7.91 -10.56
C GLY A 107 -4.34 7.48 -11.42
N PHE A 108 -4.55 6.17 -11.48
CA PHE A 108 -5.52 5.52 -12.36
C PHE A 108 -6.97 5.89 -12.06
N ILE A 109 -7.33 6.12 -10.79
CA ILE A 109 -8.67 6.58 -10.42
C ILE A 109 -8.93 7.97 -10.97
N ASN A 110 -7.94 8.86 -10.85
CA ASN A 110 -8.12 10.27 -11.22
C ASN A 110 -8.09 10.51 -12.73
N ASP A 111 -7.28 9.75 -13.47
CA ASP A 111 -7.10 9.90 -14.92
C ASP A 111 -6.76 8.54 -15.54
N PRO A 112 -7.77 7.66 -15.74
CA PRO A 112 -7.58 6.28 -16.18
C PRO A 112 -7.11 6.15 -17.62
N ASN A 113 -7.34 7.19 -18.43
CA ASN A 113 -6.99 7.21 -19.86
C ASN A 113 -5.63 7.86 -20.12
N LEU A 114 -5.03 8.54 -19.13
CA LEU A 114 -3.76 9.29 -19.27
C LEU A 114 -3.87 10.42 -20.32
N ASP A 115 -5.06 11.03 -20.44
CA ASP A 115 -5.38 12.06 -21.45
C ASP A 115 -5.77 13.41 -20.82
N GLY A 116 -5.74 13.51 -19.49
CA GLY A 116 -6.11 14.72 -18.75
C GLY A 116 -7.61 15.02 -18.73
N THR A 117 -8.45 14.07 -19.12
CA THR A 117 -9.93 14.23 -19.05
C THR A 117 -10.46 14.09 -17.62
N PHE A 118 -9.71 13.48 -16.73
CA PHE A 118 -10.06 13.26 -15.32
C PHE A 118 -11.42 12.55 -15.15
N ASP A 119 -11.67 11.50 -15.95
CA ASP A 119 -12.87 10.66 -15.84
C ASP A 119 -12.76 9.75 -14.57
N VAL A 120 -12.98 10.37 -13.41
CA VAL A 120 -12.83 9.71 -12.10
C VAL A 120 -13.86 8.59 -11.92
N GLU A 121 -15.07 8.72 -12.47
CA GLU A 121 -16.10 7.69 -12.38
C GLU A 121 -15.68 6.43 -13.15
N LEU A 122 -15.15 6.60 -14.36
CA LEU A 122 -14.55 5.50 -15.13
C LEU A 122 -13.35 4.88 -14.38
N GLY A 123 -12.51 5.74 -13.78
CA GLY A 123 -11.37 5.30 -12.98
C GLY A 123 -11.78 4.42 -11.79
N LEU A 124 -12.79 4.81 -11.04
CA LEU A 124 -13.35 4.03 -9.94
C LEU A 124 -13.95 2.70 -10.42
N HIS A 125 -14.68 2.74 -11.54
CA HIS A 125 -15.28 1.53 -12.12
C HIS A 125 -14.19 0.51 -12.51
N ARG A 126 -13.20 0.94 -13.30
CA ARG A 126 -12.09 0.07 -13.74
C ARG A 126 -11.22 -0.42 -12.58
N ALA A 127 -10.96 0.45 -11.59
CA ALA A 127 -10.22 0.07 -10.40
C ALA A 127 -10.95 -1.05 -9.63
N ARG A 128 -12.27 -0.90 -9.41
CA ARG A 128 -13.07 -1.92 -8.75
C ARG A 128 -13.16 -3.22 -9.56
N GLU A 129 -13.32 -3.13 -10.87
CA GLU A 129 -13.32 -4.29 -11.77
C GLU A 129 -12.02 -5.11 -11.62
N LEU A 130 -10.87 -4.44 -11.65
CA LEU A 130 -9.58 -5.08 -11.45
C LEU A 130 -9.48 -5.70 -10.05
N LEU A 131 -9.90 -4.99 -9.01
CA LEU A 131 -9.83 -5.49 -7.63
C LEU A 131 -10.73 -6.71 -7.41
N CYS A 132 -11.94 -6.73 -7.97
CA CYS A 132 -12.81 -7.90 -7.93
C CYS A 132 -12.16 -9.10 -8.60
N TRP A 133 -11.57 -8.92 -9.78
CA TRP A 133 -10.86 -9.97 -10.48
C TRP A 133 -9.67 -10.52 -9.67
N LEU A 134 -8.89 -9.62 -9.05
CA LEU A 134 -7.74 -9.99 -8.20
C LEU A 134 -8.17 -10.72 -6.91
N ALA A 135 -9.30 -10.34 -6.32
CA ALA A 135 -9.85 -11.01 -5.15
C ALA A 135 -10.35 -12.44 -5.48
N GLU A 136 -10.94 -12.64 -6.67
CA GLU A 136 -11.31 -13.96 -7.18
C GLU A 136 -10.09 -14.86 -7.45
N LEU A 137 -8.96 -14.25 -7.81
CA LEU A 137 -7.67 -14.93 -7.95
C LEU A 137 -7.10 -15.40 -6.59
N GLU A 138 -7.71 -14.97 -5.47
CA GLU A 138 -7.22 -15.22 -4.12
C GLU A 138 -5.77 -14.72 -3.90
N LEU A 139 -5.49 -13.49 -4.33
CA LEU A 139 -4.24 -12.78 -4.08
C LEU A 139 -4.51 -11.61 -3.13
N PRO A 140 -3.84 -11.53 -1.95
CA PRO A 140 -4.00 -10.39 -1.04
C PRO A 140 -3.52 -9.09 -1.69
N LEU A 141 -4.22 -7.99 -1.44
CA LEU A 141 -3.99 -6.71 -2.11
C LEU A 141 -3.61 -5.61 -1.13
N ALA A 142 -2.65 -4.79 -1.54
CA ALA A 142 -2.17 -3.62 -0.81
C ALA A 142 -2.40 -2.35 -1.61
N THR A 143 -2.74 -1.25 -0.93
CA THR A 143 -2.85 0.08 -1.54
C THR A 143 -2.22 1.16 -0.66
N GLU A 144 -2.16 2.40 -1.17
CA GLU A 144 -1.96 3.61 -0.37
C GLU A 144 -3.32 4.31 -0.22
N ALA A 145 -3.76 4.54 1.01
CA ALA A 145 -4.95 5.33 1.28
C ALA A 145 -4.58 6.82 1.20
N LEU A 146 -4.95 7.47 0.11
CA LEU A 146 -4.59 8.86 -0.19
C LEU A 146 -5.82 9.76 -0.18
N ASP A 147 -6.78 9.56 -1.07
CA ASP A 147 -8.04 10.29 -1.05
C ASP A 147 -8.93 9.79 0.09
N PRO A 148 -9.48 10.69 0.94
CA PRO A 148 -10.29 10.28 2.08
C PRO A 148 -11.67 9.70 1.71
N ILE A 149 -12.10 9.83 0.47
CA ILE A 149 -13.41 9.38 -0.03
C ILE A 149 -13.29 8.01 -0.73
N SER A 150 -12.21 7.79 -1.48
CA SER A 150 -12.00 6.56 -2.27
C SER A 150 -12.11 5.25 -1.46
N PRO A 151 -11.76 5.19 -0.16
CA PRO A 151 -11.95 3.98 0.63
C PRO A 151 -13.40 3.51 0.70
N GLN A 152 -14.39 4.39 0.67
CA GLN A 152 -15.80 3.99 0.70
C GLN A 152 -16.21 3.19 -0.54
N TYR A 153 -15.52 3.38 -1.67
CA TYR A 153 -15.76 2.67 -2.92
C TYR A 153 -15.02 1.34 -3.02
N LEU A 154 -13.80 1.24 -2.44
CA LEU A 154 -12.84 0.19 -2.79
C LEU A 154 -12.25 -0.56 -1.60
N ALA A 155 -12.29 0.00 -0.37
CA ALA A 155 -11.52 -0.51 0.76
C ALA A 155 -11.85 -1.96 1.14
N GLU A 156 -13.08 -2.43 0.89
CA GLU A 156 -13.47 -3.80 1.19
C GLU A 156 -12.67 -4.87 0.43
N LEU A 157 -12.03 -4.49 -0.68
CA LEU A 157 -11.24 -5.38 -1.54
C LEU A 157 -9.74 -5.40 -1.18
N PHE A 158 -9.29 -4.52 -0.28
CA PHE A 158 -7.90 -4.47 0.15
C PHE A 158 -7.67 -5.22 1.46
N SER A 159 -6.53 -5.91 1.53
CA SER A 159 -6.08 -6.66 2.71
C SER A 159 -5.11 -5.86 3.58
N TRP A 160 -4.47 -4.83 3.02
CA TRP A 160 -3.50 -3.98 3.68
C TRP A 160 -3.46 -2.58 3.03
N SER A 161 -3.12 -1.57 3.81
CA SER A 161 -2.94 -0.21 3.31
C SER A 161 -1.71 0.47 3.89
N ALA A 162 -1.13 1.41 3.13
CA ALA A 162 -0.13 2.35 3.63
C ALA A 162 -0.72 3.75 3.77
N ILE A 163 -0.18 4.52 4.73
CA ILE A 163 -0.20 5.98 4.70
C ILE A 163 1.19 6.43 4.24
N GLY A 164 1.23 7.19 3.16
CA GLY A 164 2.48 7.61 2.51
C GLY A 164 3.25 8.65 3.31
N ALA A 165 4.55 8.80 3.00
CA ALA A 165 5.44 9.72 3.71
C ALA A 165 4.99 11.19 3.65
N ARG A 166 4.24 11.60 2.60
CA ARG A 166 3.72 12.97 2.44
C ARG A 166 2.45 13.22 3.23
N THR A 167 1.76 12.17 3.68
CA THR A 167 0.44 12.23 4.33
C THR A 167 0.46 11.73 5.77
N THR A 168 1.53 11.12 6.23
CA THR A 168 1.67 10.60 7.61
C THR A 168 1.54 11.70 8.67
N GLU A 169 1.89 12.96 8.38
CA GLU A 169 1.69 14.10 9.29
C GLU A 169 0.23 14.62 9.30
N SER A 170 -0.55 14.31 8.27
CA SER A 170 -1.90 14.84 8.10
C SER A 170 -2.86 14.26 9.12
N GLN A 171 -3.54 15.11 9.88
CA GLN A 171 -4.62 14.71 10.80
C GLN A 171 -5.71 13.94 10.06
N THR A 172 -6.17 14.43 8.92
CA THR A 172 -7.21 13.78 8.10
C THR A 172 -6.86 12.34 7.75
N HIS A 173 -5.59 12.07 7.39
CA HIS A 173 -5.15 10.72 7.05
C HIS A 173 -5.02 9.81 8.27
N ARG A 174 -4.63 10.35 9.43
CA ARG A 174 -4.60 9.61 10.70
C ARG A 174 -6.00 9.24 11.17
N GLU A 175 -6.96 10.16 11.06
CA GLU A 175 -8.38 9.94 11.36
C GLU A 175 -8.96 8.89 10.40
N MET A 176 -8.74 9.02 9.09
CA MET A 176 -9.14 8.02 8.10
C MET A 176 -8.58 6.64 8.45
N ALA A 177 -7.29 6.54 8.74
CA ALA A 177 -6.62 5.27 9.08
C ALA A 177 -7.23 4.61 10.32
N SER A 178 -7.71 5.39 11.30
CA SER A 178 -8.39 4.87 12.50
C SER A 178 -9.69 4.12 12.19
N GLY A 179 -10.28 4.37 11.03
CA GLY A 179 -11.53 3.75 10.58
C GLY A 179 -11.36 2.71 9.47
N LEU A 180 -10.16 2.54 8.91
CA LEU A 180 -9.92 1.53 7.90
C LEU A 180 -10.03 0.13 8.48
N SER A 181 -10.63 -0.79 7.72
CA SER A 181 -10.94 -2.16 8.17
C SER A 181 -9.80 -3.16 7.91
N MET A 182 -8.64 -2.71 7.46
CA MET A 182 -7.45 -3.52 7.22
C MET A 182 -6.27 -2.97 8.03
N PRO A 183 -5.21 -3.76 8.24
CA PRO A 183 -3.95 -3.29 8.80
C PRO A 183 -3.36 -2.12 8.01
N VAL A 184 -2.77 -1.14 8.72
CA VAL A 184 -2.23 0.09 8.12
C VAL A 184 -0.78 0.30 8.52
N GLY A 185 0.10 0.43 7.51
CA GLY A 185 1.49 0.81 7.70
C GLY A 185 1.70 2.32 7.51
N PHE A 186 2.41 2.96 8.44
CA PHE A 186 2.75 4.39 8.37
C PHE A 186 4.19 4.58 7.97
N LYS A 187 4.42 5.21 6.81
CA LYS A 187 5.78 5.56 6.37
C LYS A 187 6.36 6.68 7.23
N ASN A 188 7.64 6.59 7.58
CA ASN A 188 8.35 7.73 8.15
C ASN A 188 8.34 8.92 7.17
N GLY A 189 8.50 10.13 7.70
CA GLY A 189 8.51 11.36 6.91
C GLY A 189 9.52 11.34 5.76
N THR A 190 9.33 12.19 4.76
CA THR A 190 10.24 12.29 3.59
C THR A 190 11.65 12.71 3.97
N ASP A 191 11.82 13.39 5.09
CA ASP A 191 13.09 13.76 5.72
C ASP A 191 13.79 12.62 6.45
N GLY A 192 13.09 11.51 6.69
CA GLY A 192 13.55 10.37 7.46
C GLY A 192 13.04 10.34 8.91
N ASN A 193 12.21 11.32 9.33
CA ASN A 193 11.73 11.43 10.70
C ASN A 193 10.78 10.26 11.07
N LEU A 194 11.22 9.43 12.01
CA LEU A 194 10.46 8.29 12.52
C LEU A 194 9.35 8.73 13.49
N GLY A 195 9.55 9.79 14.26
CA GLY A 195 8.58 10.31 15.23
C GLY A 195 7.23 10.63 14.58
N THR A 196 7.24 11.08 13.33
CA THR A 196 6.03 11.32 12.53
C THR A 196 5.19 10.06 12.38
N ALA A 197 5.82 8.91 12.06
CA ALA A 197 5.13 7.64 11.91
C ALA A 197 4.63 7.09 13.25
N ILE A 198 5.41 7.22 14.32
CA ILE A 198 5.03 6.79 15.67
C ILE A 198 3.81 7.59 16.16
N ASN A 199 3.82 8.92 15.99
CA ASN A 199 2.67 9.77 16.35
C ASN A 199 1.43 9.42 15.52
N ALA A 200 1.59 9.12 14.24
CA ALA A 200 0.50 8.70 13.37
C ALA A 200 -0.10 7.37 13.82
N LEU A 201 0.74 6.42 14.20
CA LEU A 201 0.34 5.11 14.71
C LEU A 201 -0.47 5.24 15.99
N GLN A 202 0.00 6.04 16.97
CA GLN A 202 -0.72 6.31 18.21
C GLN A 202 -2.06 7.00 17.95
N ALA A 203 -2.09 8.01 17.07
CA ALA A 203 -3.31 8.68 16.68
C ALA A 203 -4.33 7.72 16.06
N ALA A 204 -3.90 6.95 15.05
CA ALA A 204 -4.80 6.03 14.33
C ALA A 204 -5.30 4.85 15.18
N SER A 205 -4.57 4.48 16.24
CA SER A 205 -5.04 3.45 17.20
C SER A 205 -6.11 3.96 18.17
N SER A 206 -6.38 5.26 18.19
CA SER A 206 -7.38 5.89 19.04
C SER A 206 -8.70 6.14 18.31
N PRO A 207 -9.85 6.24 19.03
CA PRO A 207 -11.11 6.63 18.43
C PRO A 207 -11.09 8.08 17.93
N HIS A 208 -11.77 8.33 16.80
CA HIS A 208 -11.93 9.65 16.21
C HIS A 208 -13.37 9.89 15.74
N ALA A 209 -13.68 11.16 15.50
CA ALA A 209 -14.94 11.60 14.89
C ALA A 209 -14.62 12.68 13.83
N PHE A 210 -14.99 12.45 12.58
CA PHE A 210 -14.67 13.36 11.47
C PHE A 210 -15.73 13.33 10.36
N MET A 211 -15.71 14.33 9.51
CA MET A 211 -16.60 14.38 8.34
C MET A 211 -16.08 13.48 7.22
N GLY A 212 -16.96 12.64 6.68
CA GLY A 212 -16.71 11.80 5.53
C GLY A 212 -17.97 11.59 4.72
N ILE A 213 -18.02 10.54 3.92
CA ILE A 213 -19.23 10.11 3.20
C ILE A 213 -19.66 8.70 3.66
N ASN A 214 -20.98 8.45 3.60
CA ASN A 214 -21.53 7.11 3.79
C ASN A 214 -21.61 6.36 2.45
N GLN A 215 -22.15 5.14 2.46
CA GLN A 215 -22.31 4.32 1.25
C GLN A 215 -23.27 4.92 0.22
N GLN A 216 -24.17 5.81 0.63
CA GLN A 216 -25.10 6.54 -0.22
C GLN A 216 -24.50 7.84 -0.79
N GLY A 217 -23.21 8.10 -0.53
CA GLY A 217 -22.51 9.31 -0.99
C GLY A 217 -22.89 10.59 -0.26
N GLN A 218 -23.63 10.47 0.86
CA GLN A 218 -24.02 11.61 1.67
C GLN A 218 -22.91 11.98 2.65
N VAL A 219 -22.72 13.28 2.88
CA VAL A 219 -21.84 13.76 3.96
C VAL A 219 -22.33 13.23 5.30
N ALA A 220 -21.45 12.62 6.07
CA ALA A 220 -21.77 11.98 7.34
C ALA A 220 -20.69 12.27 8.40
N LEU A 221 -21.08 12.29 9.66
CA LEU A 221 -20.16 12.19 10.78
C LEU A 221 -19.77 10.72 10.95
N LEU A 222 -18.51 10.42 10.71
CA LEU A 222 -17.95 9.09 10.93
C LEU A 222 -17.30 9.05 12.30
N GLN A 223 -17.68 8.04 13.12
CA GLN A 223 -17.07 7.76 14.41
C GLN A 223 -16.33 6.42 14.33
N THR A 224 -15.05 6.43 14.68
CA THR A 224 -14.18 5.25 14.60
C THR A 224 -13.85 4.70 15.99
N GLN A 225 -13.42 3.45 16.05
CA GLN A 225 -12.98 2.79 17.29
C GLN A 225 -11.46 2.83 17.47
N GLY A 226 -10.73 3.28 16.44
CA GLY A 226 -9.29 3.12 16.33
C GLY A 226 -8.90 1.82 15.62
N ASN A 227 -7.75 1.83 14.94
CA ASN A 227 -7.22 0.68 14.23
C ASN A 227 -6.05 0.08 15.03
N PRO A 228 -6.19 -1.12 15.62
CA PRO A 228 -5.17 -1.74 16.45
C PRO A 228 -4.02 -2.37 15.65
N ASP A 229 -4.19 -2.54 14.33
CA ASP A 229 -3.28 -3.28 13.46
C ASP A 229 -2.31 -2.34 12.70
N GLY A 230 -1.91 -1.26 13.38
CA GLY A 230 -0.95 -0.32 12.83
C GLY A 230 0.51 -0.78 13.01
N HIS A 231 1.39 -0.35 12.09
CA HIS A 231 2.82 -0.60 12.15
C HIS A 231 3.60 0.46 11.38
N VAL A 232 4.93 0.47 11.51
CA VAL A 232 5.82 1.44 10.87
C VAL A 232 6.41 0.90 9.58
N ILE A 233 6.56 1.77 8.58
CA ILE A 233 7.30 1.47 7.35
C ILE A 233 8.54 2.37 7.29
N LEU A 234 9.72 1.75 7.32
CA LEU A 234 10.99 2.43 7.12
C LEU A 234 11.26 2.58 5.62
N ARG A 235 11.17 3.81 5.12
CA ARG A 235 11.34 4.13 3.68
C ARG A 235 12.61 4.94 3.37
N GLY A 236 13.45 5.19 4.38
CA GLY A 236 14.56 6.11 4.28
C GLY A 236 14.13 7.59 4.25
N GLY A 237 15.08 8.46 4.07
CA GLY A 237 14.89 9.90 3.92
C GLY A 237 16.06 10.48 3.12
N LYS A 238 16.80 11.44 3.70
CA LYS A 238 18.09 11.89 3.16
C LYS A 238 19.13 10.77 3.14
N HIS A 239 19.00 9.84 4.08
CA HIS A 239 19.84 8.66 4.22
C HIS A 239 18.95 7.42 4.33
N PRO A 240 19.45 6.24 3.94
CA PRO A 240 18.79 4.96 4.21
C PRO A 240 18.57 4.74 5.71
N ASN A 241 17.54 3.95 6.08
CA ASN A 241 17.23 3.62 7.47
C ASN A 241 16.86 2.14 7.68
N TYR A 242 17.36 1.27 6.82
CA TYR A 242 17.10 -0.19 6.85
C TYR A 242 18.18 -1.00 7.57
N ASP A 243 19.34 -0.41 7.83
CA ASP A 243 20.45 -1.09 8.50
C ASP A 243 20.16 -1.39 9.98
N SER A 244 20.93 -2.29 10.56
CA SER A 244 20.69 -2.79 11.92
C SER A 244 20.73 -1.70 12.99
N VAL A 245 21.51 -0.63 12.81
CA VAL A 245 21.56 0.50 13.74
C VAL A 245 20.26 1.29 13.70
N ASN A 246 19.80 1.66 12.50
CA ASN A 246 18.56 2.38 12.34
C ASN A 246 17.33 1.53 12.74
N VAL A 247 17.33 0.24 12.47
CA VAL A 247 16.29 -0.70 12.94
C VAL A 247 16.25 -0.73 14.45
N SER A 248 17.40 -0.85 15.14
CA SER A 248 17.46 -0.83 16.61
C SER A 248 16.95 0.48 17.21
N LEU A 249 17.30 1.61 16.62
CA LEU A 249 16.78 2.92 17.05
C LEU A 249 15.26 3.02 16.86
N ALA A 250 14.72 2.42 15.81
CA ALA A 250 13.27 2.37 15.57
C ALA A 250 12.57 1.47 16.61
N GLU A 251 13.14 0.33 16.95
CA GLU A 251 12.67 -0.55 18.02
C GLU A 251 12.59 0.18 19.36
N GLU A 252 13.68 0.82 19.77
CA GLU A 252 13.74 1.59 21.02
C GLU A 252 12.69 2.73 21.05
N ALA A 253 12.50 3.43 19.94
CA ALA A 253 11.55 4.52 19.85
C ALA A 253 10.09 4.02 19.97
N LEU A 254 9.76 2.88 19.35
CA LEU A 254 8.46 2.23 19.47
C LEU A 254 8.20 1.73 20.89
N GLU A 255 9.18 1.06 21.52
CA GLU A 255 9.08 0.58 22.89
C GLU A 255 8.88 1.73 23.88
N LYS A 256 9.62 2.84 23.74
CA LYS A 256 9.42 4.06 24.55
C LYS A 256 8.03 4.66 24.39
N ALA A 257 7.41 4.49 23.23
CA ALA A 257 6.03 4.91 22.96
C ALA A 257 4.99 3.90 23.46
N GLY A 258 5.40 2.77 24.07
CA GLY A 258 4.51 1.71 24.53
C GLY A 258 3.91 0.87 23.40
N LEU A 259 4.55 0.85 22.23
CA LEU A 259 4.09 0.14 21.05
C LEU A 259 4.93 -1.12 20.80
N LEU A 260 4.29 -2.18 20.30
CA LEU A 260 5.01 -3.37 19.83
C LEU A 260 5.85 -3.01 18.61
N PRO A 261 7.18 -3.23 18.61
CA PRO A 261 7.99 -2.98 17.42
C PRO A 261 7.58 -3.90 16.26
N GLY A 262 6.99 -3.32 15.24
CA GLY A 262 6.61 -3.97 13.98
C GLY A 262 7.06 -3.08 12.83
N LEU A 263 8.06 -3.54 12.06
CA LEU A 263 8.71 -2.75 11.03
C LEU A 263 8.58 -3.44 9.66
N VAL A 264 8.06 -2.73 8.68
CA VAL A 264 8.19 -3.09 7.27
C VAL A 264 9.32 -2.25 6.68
N VAL A 265 10.27 -2.88 6.02
CA VAL A 265 11.34 -2.16 5.31
C VAL A 265 10.93 -1.99 3.85
N ASP A 266 10.72 -0.74 3.45
CA ASP A 266 10.54 -0.36 2.05
C ASP A 266 11.92 -0.35 1.37
N CYS A 267 12.18 -1.32 0.52
CA CYS A 267 13.44 -1.49 -0.17
C CYS A 267 13.69 -0.48 -1.29
N SER A 268 12.65 0.28 -1.68
CA SER A 268 12.71 1.36 -2.67
C SER A 268 12.99 2.73 -2.01
N HIS A 269 12.66 3.81 -2.68
CA HIS A 269 12.68 5.19 -2.20
C HIS A 269 14.05 5.63 -1.63
N GLY A 270 14.07 6.16 -0.40
CA GLY A 270 15.29 6.60 0.27
C GLY A 270 16.25 5.47 0.59
N ASN A 271 15.75 4.28 0.85
CA ASN A 271 16.54 3.11 1.19
C ASN A 271 17.38 2.59 0.02
N SER A 272 16.90 2.74 -1.21
CA SER A 272 17.66 2.43 -2.43
C SER A 272 18.28 3.67 -3.09
N SER A 273 18.27 4.84 -2.43
CA SER A 273 18.68 6.11 -3.03
C SER A 273 17.97 6.41 -4.36
N LYS A 274 16.72 5.92 -4.51
CA LYS A 274 15.90 5.97 -5.73
C LYS A 274 16.46 5.21 -6.94
N ASP A 275 17.45 4.36 -6.74
CA ASP A 275 17.93 3.41 -7.77
C ASP A 275 17.26 2.06 -7.53
N HIS A 276 16.29 1.71 -8.39
CA HIS A 276 15.53 0.46 -8.26
C HIS A 276 16.43 -0.79 -8.22
N ARG A 277 17.59 -0.77 -8.90
CA ARG A 277 18.56 -1.87 -8.96
C ARG A 277 19.18 -2.18 -7.59
N LEU A 278 19.07 -1.26 -6.63
CA LEU A 278 19.58 -1.46 -5.27
C LEU A 278 18.55 -2.12 -4.34
N GLN A 279 17.28 -2.23 -4.72
CA GLN A 279 16.26 -2.89 -3.90
C GLN A 279 16.66 -4.32 -3.46
N PRO A 280 17.23 -5.19 -4.31
CA PRO A 280 17.68 -6.51 -3.88
C PRO A 280 18.76 -6.47 -2.80
N LYS A 281 19.67 -5.48 -2.84
CA LYS A 281 20.72 -5.33 -1.80
C LYS A 281 20.14 -4.89 -0.46
N VAL A 282 19.12 -4.03 -0.47
CA VAL A 282 18.40 -3.67 0.75
C VAL A 282 17.70 -4.89 1.33
N ALA A 283 17.01 -5.65 0.50
CA ALA A 283 16.34 -6.88 0.93
C ALA A 283 17.35 -7.93 1.47
N ASP A 284 18.52 -8.09 0.86
CA ASP A 284 19.58 -8.98 1.34
C ASP A 284 20.05 -8.58 2.75
N ASN A 285 20.19 -7.30 3.04
CA ASN A 285 20.52 -6.82 4.37
C ASN A 285 19.43 -7.16 5.39
N VAL A 286 18.14 -6.98 5.00
CA VAL A 286 17.01 -7.35 5.85
C VAL A 286 16.98 -8.85 6.14
N ILE A 287 17.21 -9.70 5.11
CA ILE A 287 17.31 -11.15 5.26
C ILE A 287 18.38 -11.49 6.30
N HIS A 288 19.57 -10.89 6.18
CA HIS A 288 20.67 -11.11 7.12
C HIS A 288 20.30 -10.73 8.56
N GLN A 289 19.66 -9.57 8.77
CA GLN A 289 19.21 -9.17 10.11
C GLN A 289 18.21 -10.16 10.72
N ILE A 290 17.31 -10.71 9.90
CA ILE A 290 16.36 -11.74 10.36
C ILE A 290 17.08 -13.04 10.71
N GLN A 291 18.08 -13.46 9.93
CA GLN A 291 18.92 -14.63 10.24
C GLN A 291 19.70 -14.46 11.53
N GLU A 292 20.18 -13.24 11.82
CA GLU A 292 20.83 -12.88 13.09
C GLU A 292 19.85 -12.76 14.29
N GLY A 293 18.56 -13.02 14.07
CA GLY A 293 17.57 -13.11 15.15
C GLY A 293 16.68 -11.90 15.32
N ASN A 294 16.72 -10.90 14.41
CA ASN A 294 15.78 -9.77 14.48
C ASN A 294 14.32 -10.25 14.34
N ARG A 295 13.45 -9.81 15.25
CA ARG A 295 12.03 -10.17 15.28
C ARG A 295 11.09 -9.01 14.98
N SER A 296 11.59 -7.78 14.96
CA SER A 296 10.78 -6.58 14.74
C SER A 296 10.51 -6.32 13.27
N ILE A 297 11.39 -6.77 12.36
CA ILE A 297 11.19 -6.66 10.93
C ILE A 297 10.14 -7.70 10.50
N ILE A 298 8.89 -7.27 10.39
CA ILE A 298 7.74 -8.12 10.05
C ILE A 298 7.54 -8.25 8.54
N GLY A 299 8.16 -7.40 7.73
CA GLY A 299 7.98 -7.45 6.28
C GLY A 299 8.93 -6.58 5.49
N VAL A 300 8.87 -6.77 4.17
CA VAL A 300 9.55 -5.94 3.16
C VAL A 300 8.57 -5.43 2.12
N MET A 301 8.90 -4.28 1.52
CA MET A 301 8.15 -3.72 0.40
C MET A 301 9.07 -3.56 -0.81
N LEU A 302 8.59 -3.98 -1.99
CA LEU A 302 9.32 -3.95 -3.25
C LEU A 302 8.49 -3.25 -4.33
N GLU A 303 9.12 -2.34 -5.08
CA GLU A 303 8.55 -1.81 -6.32
C GLU A 303 9.06 -2.63 -7.50
N SER A 304 8.17 -3.41 -8.08
CA SER A 304 8.43 -4.43 -9.09
C SER A 304 7.38 -4.38 -10.20
N ASN A 305 7.77 -4.62 -11.44
CA ASN A 305 6.86 -4.72 -12.57
C ASN A 305 7.30 -5.86 -13.51
N LEU A 306 6.62 -6.05 -14.64
CA LEU A 306 6.99 -7.06 -15.63
C LEU A 306 8.39 -6.79 -16.23
N PHE A 307 8.69 -5.51 -16.50
CA PHE A 307 9.98 -5.04 -17.00
C PHE A 307 10.55 -3.93 -16.11
N GLU A 308 11.87 -3.80 -16.09
CA GLU A 308 12.59 -2.85 -15.23
C GLU A 308 12.44 -1.40 -15.67
N GLY A 309 12.71 -0.50 -14.73
CA GLY A 309 12.83 0.92 -14.97
C GLY A 309 11.50 1.65 -14.92
N ASN A 310 11.47 2.78 -15.61
CA ASN A 310 10.27 3.61 -15.79
C ASN A 310 10.29 4.35 -17.12
N GLN A 311 9.15 4.89 -17.49
CA GLN A 311 8.91 5.69 -18.70
C GLN A 311 8.07 6.93 -18.37
N SER A 312 8.02 7.89 -19.27
CA SER A 312 7.23 9.11 -19.09
C SER A 312 5.72 8.83 -19.11
N SER A 313 4.98 9.42 -18.20
CA SER A 313 3.51 9.46 -18.24
C SER A 313 2.95 10.50 -19.20
N GLU A 314 3.78 11.37 -19.78
CA GLU A 314 3.36 12.45 -20.67
C GLU A 314 3.39 12.05 -22.16
N GLN A 315 3.88 10.84 -22.46
CA GLN A 315 3.87 10.31 -23.83
C GLN A 315 2.50 9.70 -24.19
N PRO A 316 2.14 9.64 -25.49
CA PRO A 316 0.93 8.96 -25.94
C PRO A 316 0.87 7.50 -25.45
N LYS A 317 -0.32 7.04 -25.07
CA LYS A 317 -0.50 5.67 -24.52
C LYS A 317 -0.01 4.58 -25.48
N GLU A 318 -0.17 4.79 -26.78
CA GLU A 318 0.24 3.88 -27.86
C GLU A 318 1.78 3.75 -27.99
N GLN A 319 2.52 4.69 -27.41
CA GLN A 319 3.99 4.68 -27.39
C GLN A 319 4.54 4.14 -26.08
N MET A 320 3.67 3.85 -25.10
CA MET A 320 4.10 3.29 -23.83
C MET A 320 4.52 1.83 -23.96
N HIS A 321 5.62 1.50 -23.32
CA HIS A 321 6.09 0.11 -23.24
C HIS A 321 5.23 -0.66 -22.23
N TYR A 322 4.68 -1.78 -22.66
CA TYR A 322 3.90 -2.70 -21.83
C TYR A 322 4.69 -3.16 -20.60
N GLY A 323 4.06 -3.13 -19.43
CA GLY A 323 4.65 -3.63 -18.19
C GLY A 323 5.83 -2.83 -17.63
N VAL A 324 6.06 -1.59 -18.12
CA VAL A 324 7.05 -0.64 -17.60
C VAL A 324 6.34 0.45 -16.79
N SER A 325 6.85 0.78 -15.61
CA SER A 325 6.27 1.80 -14.73
C SER A 325 6.21 3.18 -15.38
N ILE A 326 5.14 3.95 -15.12
CA ILE A 326 5.03 5.38 -15.49
C ILE A 326 5.23 6.34 -14.30
N THR A 327 5.63 5.79 -13.16
CA THR A 327 5.97 6.52 -11.94
C THR A 327 7.40 6.17 -11.52
N ASP A 328 7.65 5.74 -10.28
CA ASP A 328 9.01 5.38 -9.87
C ASP A 328 9.47 4.09 -10.57
N ALA A 329 10.78 4.01 -10.82
CA ALA A 329 11.37 2.85 -11.49
C ALA A 329 11.25 1.58 -10.64
N CYS A 330 10.92 0.48 -11.28
CA CYS A 330 10.71 -0.83 -10.66
C CYS A 330 11.82 -1.82 -11.06
N ILE A 331 12.07 -2.83 -10.24
CA ILE A 331 12.79 -4.04 -10.66
C ILE A 331 11.89 -4.85 -11.59
N ASP A 332 12.49 -5.68 -12.45
CA ASP A 332 11.75 -6.57 -13.35
C ASP A 332 11.24 -7.84 -12.64
N TRP A 333 10.46 -8.62 -13.38
CA TRP A 333 9.88 -9.86 -12.90
C TRP A 333 10.94 -10.90 -12.52
N ASP A 334 11.96 -11.09 -13.32
CA ASP A 334 12.98 -12.14 -13.11
C ASP A 334 13.81 -11.84 -11.86
N THR A 335 14.19 -10.58 -11.65
CA THR A 335 14.83 -10.10 -10.41
C THR A 335 13.92 -10.34 -9.21
N THR A 336 12.63 -10.03 -9.34
CA THR A 336 11.63 -10.21 -8.28
C THR A 336 11.49 -11.70 -7.91
N ALA A 337 11.26 -12.57 -8.87
CA ALA A 337 11.11 -14.00 -8.65
C ALA A 337 12.35 -14.61 -7.98
N THR A 338 13.54 -14.22 -8.46
CA THR A 338 14.82 -14.64 -7.86
C THR A 338 14.97 -14.17 -6.42
N LEU A 339 14.61 -12.92 -6.14
CA LEU A 339 14.66 -12.36 -4.78
C LEU A 339 13.68 -13.06 -3.84
N LEU A 340 12.44 -13.30 -4.25
CA LEU A 340 11.44 -13.99 -3.44
C LEU A 340 11.83 -15.45 -3.17
N ALA A 341 12.37 -16.16 -4.17
CA ALA A 341 12.91 -17.50 -3.97
C ALA A 341 14.04 -17.51 -2.94
N ARG A 342 14.94 -16.52 -3.00
CA ARG A 342 16.03 -16.37 -2.03
C ARG A 342 15.50 -16.06 -0.62
N CYS A 343 14.53 -15.15 -0.48
CA CYS A 343 13.86 -14.88 0.79
C CYS A 343 13.29 -16.17 1.40
N HIS A 344 12.50 -16.92 0.61
CA HIS A 344 11.94 -18.20 1.04
C HIS A 344 13.02 -19.17 1.50
N ASN A 345 14.02 -19.45 0.65
CA ASN A 345 15.05 -20.46 0.93
C ASN A 345 15.92 -20.11 2.17
N GLN A 346 16.19 -18.83 2.39
CA GLN A 346 17.06 -18.40 3.48
C GLN A 346 16.31 -18.13 4.80
N LEU A 347 15.00 -17.88 4.73
CA LEU A 347 14.21 -17.49 5.91
C LEU A 347 13.23 -18.55 6.41
N ALA A 348 12.95 -19.60 5.64
CA ALA A 348 11.98 -20.63 6.03
C ALA A 348 12.22 -21.21 7.44
N ASP A 349 13.48 -21.47 7.81
CA ASP A 349 13.83 -21.95 9.13
C ASP A 349 13.98 -20.83 10.17
N PRO A 350 14.71 -19.72 9.92
CA PRO A 350 14.80 -18.59 10.86
C PRO A 350 13.46 -18.02 11.32
N LEU A 351 12.47 -17.99 10.41
CA LEU A 351 11.14 -17.43 10.71
C LEU A 351 10.34 -18.30 11.70
N LYS A 352 10.49 -19.63 11.70
CA LYS A 352 9.73 -20.55 12.58
C LYS A 352 9.87 -20.24 14.08
N GLY A 353 10.95 -19.59 14.48
CA GLY A 353 11.20 -19.20 15.87
C GLY A 353 10.60 -17.85 16.28
N ARG A 354 9.86 -17.17 15.41
CA ARG A 354 9.42 -15.77 15.62
C ARG A 354 8.09 -15.62 16.36
N THR A 355 7.23 -16.64 16.36
CA THR A 355 5.98 -16.58 17.12
C THR A 355 6.26 -16.45 18.61
N ALA A 356 5.51 -15.57 19.29
CA ALA A 356 5.57 -15.46 20.73
C ALA A 356 5.17 -16.82 21.35
N ARG A 357 6.05 -17.31 22.24
CA ARG A 357 5.71 -18.44 23.12
C ARG A 357 4.83 -17.96 24.25
#